data_9307cd0c32612ae4503347c504707ecc
#
_entry.id   9307cd0c32612ae4503347c504707ecc
#
_cell.length_a   1.000
_cell.length_b   1.000
_cell.length_c   1.000
_cell.angle_alpha   90.00
_cell.angle_beta   90.00
_cell.angle_gamma   90.00
#
_symmetry.space_group_name_H-M   'P 1'
#
loop_
_entity.id
_entity.type
_entity.pdbx_description
1 polymer ?
#
loop_
_entity_poly.entity_id
_entity_poly.type
_entity_poly.pdbx_seq_one_letter_code
_entity_poly.pdbx_strand_id
1 'polypeptide(L)'
;NKTADGVINAKDYVSEELKLGMANAKVSTTNVAISIPVTSAIIRVVTSPLMSDDELQKAIETDSLWENLVQLTDDLNEYSIFHQVISRNNKTNTMEILFVASKLSDVNAYSSIVKKAGLNPVILDVKCFTLKNAFDNSFKIENKANNALLEIGSEDNYLIIVHDNIPIITDIFLRPNEKDLLGQFDGNIQNTDTESVVRRYCMPLK
;
A
#
# COMPACT_ATOMS: atom_id res chain seq x y z
N ASN A 1 11.81 -6.28 15.97
CA ASN A 1 10.50 -5.68 15.78
C ASN A 1 10.37 -5.25 14.34
N LYS A 2 9.56 -5.97 13.54
CA LYS A 2 9.39 -5.76 12.10
C LYS A 2 8.08 -5.03 11.75
N THR A 3 7.32 -4.59 12.74
CA THR A 3 6.12 -3.78 12.56
C THR A 3 6.47 -2.35 12.14
N ALA A 4 5.54 -1.62 11.53
CA ALA A 4 5.72 -0.21 11.17
C ALA A 4 6.22 0.61 12.37
N ASP A 5 5.60 0.45 13.53
CA ASP A 5 6.01 1.09 14.78
C ASP A 5 7.41 0.68 15.22
N GLY A 6 7.78 -0.59 15.03
CA GLY A 6 9.10 -1.11 15.35
C GLY A 6 10.21 -0.46 14.52
N VAL A 7 9.97 -0.22 13.24
CA VAL A 7 10.89 0.48 12.32
C VAL A 7 11.05 1.94 12.74
N ILE A 8 9.94 2.62 13.02
CA ILE A 8 9.95 4.03 13.45
C ILE A 8 10.67 4.20 14.79
N ASN A 9 10.42 3.30 15.74
CA ASN A 9 11.07 3.32 17.05
C ASN A 9 12.58 3.00 17.00
N ALA A 10 13.00 2.20 16.01
CA ALA A 10 14.40 1.84 15.77
C ALA A 10 15.09 2.72 14.71
N LYS A 11 14.60 3.93 14.47
CA LYS A 11 15.02 4.80 13.37
C LYS A 11 16.55 5.01 13.28
N ASP A 12 17.21 5.13 14.42
CA ASP A 12 18.65 5.37 14.46
C ASP A 12 19.42 4.13 13.97
N TYR A 13 19.03 2.97 14.46
CA TYR A 13 19.58 1.69 14.00
C TYR A 13 19.32 1.46 12.51
N VAL A 14 18.09 1.64 12.07
CA VAL A 14 17.72 1.45 10.64
C VAL A 14 18.49 2.42 9.74
N SER A 15 18.68 3.67 10.17
CA SER A 15 19.46 4.65 9.39
C SER A 15 20.92 4.24 9.24
N GLU A 16 21.56 3.68 10.29
CA GLU A 16 22.93 3.19 10.21
C GLU A 16 23.04 1.93 9.33
N GLU A 17 22.10 1.00 9.45
CA GLU A 17 22.05 -0.19 8.58
C GLU A 17 21.86 0.19 7.11
N LEU A 18 21.05 1.22 6.80
CA LEU A 18 20.91 1.75 5.45
C LEU A 18 22.25 2.28 4.91
N LYS A 19 23.00 3.05 5.71
CA LYS A 19 24.33 3.55 5.32
C LYS A 19 25.29 2.41 5.01
N LEU A 20 25.33 1.42 5.90
CA LEU A 20 26.18 0.23 5.72
C LEU A 20 25.76 -0.55 4.45
N GLY A 21 24.46 -0.75 4.25
CA GLY A 21 23.93 -1.43 3.07
C GLY A 21 24.32 -0.72 1.78
N MET A 22 24.17 0.62 1.72
CA MET A 22 24.57 1.44 0.57
C MET A 22 26.07 1.33 0.30
N ALA A 23 26.89 1.41 1.33
CA ALA A 23 28.35 1.30 1.20
C ALA A 23 28.75 -0.09 0.68
N ASN A 24 28.19 -1.16 1.25
CA ASN A 24 28.47 -2.54 0.86
C ASN A 24 28.02 -2.84 -0.59
N ALA A 25 26.89 -2.32 -0.99
CA ALA A 25 26.35 -2.47 -2.34
C ALA A 25 27.00 -1.53 -3.36
N LYS A 26 27.89 -0.62 -2.91
CA LYS A 26 28.56 0.40 -3.75
C LYS A 26 27.57 1.26 -4.54
N VAL A 27 26.42 1.56 -3.94
CA VAL A 27 25.40 2.41 -4.54
C VAL A 27 25.76 3.86 -4.32
N SER A 28 25.85 4.64 -5.40
CA SER A 28 26.24 6.05 -5.38
C SER A 28 25.07 7.03 -5.45
N THR A 29 23.88 6.57 -5.86
CA THR A 29 22.70 7.44 -5.91
C THR A 29 22.20 7.74 -4.52
N THR A 30 21.80 9.00 -4.30
CA THR A 30 21.18 9.44 -3.04
C THR A 30 19.66 9.51 -3.14
N ASN A 31 19.11 9.56 -4.36
CA ASN A 31 17.66 9.59 -4.56
C ASN A 31 17.06 8.20 -4.35
N VAL A 32 16.06 8.12 -3.50
CA VAL A 32 15.42 6.85 -3.14
C VAL A 32 13.89 6.95 -3.20
N ALA A 33 13.27 5.83 -3.52
CA ALA A 33 11.85 5.61 -3.34
C ALA A 33 11.62 4.82 -2.03
N ILE A 34 10.59 5.21 -1.29
CA ILE A 34 10.19 4.55 -0.05
C ILE A 34 8.84 3.88 -0.28
N SER A 35 8.74 2.63 0.11
CA SER A 35 7.48 1.89 0.19
C SER A 35 7.08 1.75 1.66
N ILE A 36 5.93 2.33 2.04
CA ILE A 36 5.39 2.22 3.39
C ILE A 36 4.39 1.06 3.48
N PRO A 37 4.22 0.46 4.68
CA PRO A 37 3.26 -0.63 4.88
C PRO A 37 1.83 -0.21 4.53
N VAL A 38 1.01 -1.17 4.08
CA VAL A 38 -0.42 -0.94 3.80
C VAL A 38 -1.17 -0.49 5.05
N THR A 39 -0.76 -0.97 6.23
CA THR A 39 -1.32 -0.58 7.53
C THR A 39 -1.09 0.89 7.90
N SER A 40 -0.15 1.57 7.24
CA SER A 40 0.10 3.01 7.40
C SER A 40 -0.75 3.88 6.47
N ALA A 41 -1.69 3.28 5.73
CA ALA A 41 -2.55 4.00 4.79
C ALA A 41 -4.02 3.61 4.94
N ILE A 42 -4.89 4.59 4.78
CA ILE A 42 -6.33 4.41 4.60
C ILE A 42 -6.58 4.41 3.10
N ILE A 43 -7.09 3.31 2.57
CA ILE A 43 -7.35 3.15 1.15
C ILE A 43 -8.85 2.90 0.99
N ARG A 44 -9.52 3.72 0.18
CA ARG A 44 -10.96 3.61 -0.08
C ARG A 44 -11.26 3.91 -1.54
N VAL A 45 -12.25 3.24 -2.10
CA VAL A 45 -12.91 3.67 -3.32
C VAL A 45 -14.23 4.30 -2.89
N VAL A 46 -14.41 5.57 -3.23
CA VAL A 46 -15.59 6.35 -2.87
C VAL A 46 -16.38 6.74 -4.10
N THR A 47 -17.69 6.72 -3.98
CA THR A 47 -18.61 7.16 -5.04
C THR A 47 -19.04 8.58 -4.75
N SER A 48 -18.90 9.47 -5.72
CA SER A 48 -19.35 10.86 -5.66
C SER A 48 -20.26 11.19 -6.84
N PRO A 49 -21.02 12.29 -6.79
CA PRO A 49 -21.66 12.85 -7.98
C PRO A 49 -20.64 13.08 -9.09
N LEU A 50 -21.07 12.96 -10.34
CA LEU A 50 -20.23 13.22 -11.50
C LEU A 50 -19.81 14.69 -11.52
N MET A 51 -18.53 14.93 -11.60
CA MET A 51 -17.90 16.25 -11.67
C MET A 51 -16.92 16.32 -12.83
N SER A 52 -16.78 17.50 -13.42
CA SER A 52 -15.62 17.84 -14.25
C SER A 52 -14.34 17.90 -13.42
N ASP A 53 -13.18 17.95 -14.07
CA ASP A 53 -11.90 18.05 -13.34
C ASP A 53 -11.80 19.37 -12.55
N ASP A 54 -12.32 20.48 -13.10
CA ASP A 54 -12.34 21.78 -12.41
C ASP A 54 -13.26 21.80 -11.18
N GLU A 55 -14.42 21.13 -11.27
CA GLU A 55 -15.34 21.01 -10.14
C GLU A 55 -14.77 20.11 -9.05
N LEU A 56 -14.15 19.00 -9.43
CA LEU A 56 -13.49 18.10 -8.51
C LEU A 56 -12.33 18.82 -7.78
N GLN A 57 -11.51 19.55 -8.51
CA GLN A 57 -10.40 20.30 -7.94
C GLN A 57 -10.89 21.33 -6.90
N LYS A 58 -11.94 22.08 -7.20
CA LYS A 58 -12.56 23.02 -6.26
C LYS A 58 -13.14 22.32 -5.03
N ALA A 59 -13.81 21.19 -5.21
CA ALA A 59 -14.37 20.42 -4.10
C ALA A 59 -13.29 19.86 -3.17
N ILE A 60 -12.12 19.51 -3.70
CA ILE A 60 -10.94 19.08 -2.93
C ILE A 60 -10.32 20.26 -2.17
N GLU A 61 -10.13 21.41 -2.82
CA GLU A 61 -9.54 22.61 -2.20
C GLU A 61 -10.36 23.16 -1.02
N THR A 62 -11.64 22.87 -0.99
CA THR A 62 -12.52 23.28 0.12
C THR A 62 -12.67 22.20 1.20
N ASP A 63 -11.93 21.09 1.11
CA ASP A 63 -11.98 19.90 1.99
C ASP A 63 -13.38 19.24 2.11
N SER A 64 -14.42 19.90 1.59
CA SER A 64 -15.82 19.46 1.70
C SER A 64 -16.09 18.09 1.06
N LEU A 65 -15.31 17.71 0.06
CA LEU A 65 -15.44 16.42 -0.61
C LEU A 65 -15.10 15.28 0.34
N TRP A 66 -13.94 15.36 0.97
CA TRP A 66 -13.43 14.28 1.81
C TRP A 66 -14.17 14.16 3.14
N GLU A 67 -14.54 15.27 3.75
CA GLU A 67 -15.35 15.29 4.97
C GLU A 67 -16.68 14.53 4.79
N ASN A 68 -17.30 14.65 3.60
CA ASN A 68 -18.55 13.98 3.31
C ASN A 68 -18.40 12.52 2.87
N LEU A 69 -17.30 12.15 2.24
CA LEU A 69 -17.11 10.83 1.63
C LEU A 69 -16.28 9.87 2.46
N VAL A 70 -15.39 10.39 3.32
CA VAL A 70 -14.44 9.57 4.09
C VAL A 70 -14.51 9.95 5.55
N GLN A 71 -14.80 8.95 6.40
CA GLN A 71 -14.71 9.14 7.86
C GLN A 71 -13.27 8.87 8.30
N LEU A 72 -12.53 9.93 8.60
CA LEU A 72 -11.22 9.88 9.22
C LEU A 72 -11.34 10.05 10.74
N THR A 73 -10.37 9.57 11.48
CA THR A 73 -10.33 9.68 12.94
C THR A 73 -9.82 11.02 13.44
N ASP A 74 -9.00 11.68 12.61
CA ASP A 74 -8.34 12.94 12.91
C ASP A 74 -8.67 13.95 11.79
N ASP A 75 -8.28 15.21 11.98
CA ASP A 75 -8.49 16.26 10.98
C ASP A 75 -7.77 15.95 9.66
N LEU A 76 -8.36 16.35 8.53
CA LEU A 76 -7.78 16.16 7.19
C LEU A 76 -6.35 16.70 7.09
N ASN A 77 -6.05 17.80 7.78
CA ASN A 77 -4.71 18.40 7.83
C ASN A 77 -3.62 17.53 8.47
N GLU A 78 -4.02 16.47 9.20
CA GLU A 78 -3.09 15.49 9.78
C GLU A 78 -2.69 14.40 8.78
N TYR A 79 -3.24 14.44 7.56
CA TYR A 79 -3.00 13.43 6.54
C TYR A 79 -2.33 14.00 5.29
N SER A 80 -1.47 13.19 4.69
CA SER A 80 -1.08 13.32 3.28
C SER A 80 -2.10 12.55 2.46
N ILE A 81 -2.84 13.25 1.60
CA ILE A 81 -3.93 12.68 0.81
C ILE A 81 -3.51 12.61 -0.65
N PHE A 82 -3.76 11.46 -1.26
CA PHE A 82 -3.69 11.21 -2.69
C PHE A 82 -5.06 10.75 -3.18
N HIS A 83 -5.43 11.16 -4.38
CA HIS A 83 -6.64 10.70 -5.02
C HIS A 83 -6.43 10.43 -6.51
N GLN A 84 -7.26 9.56 -7.07
CA GLN A 84 -7.29 9.26 -8.50
C GLN A 84 -8.70 8.95 -8.92
N VAL A 85 -9.19 9.62 -9.96
CA VAL A 85 -10.46 9.24 -10.60
C VAL A 85 -10.29 7.90 -11.31
N ILE A 86 -11.07 6.91 -10.92
CA ILE A 86 -11.05 5.57 -11.48
C ILE A 86 -12.02 5.48 -12.66
N SER A 87 -13.25 5.92 -12.45
CA SER A 87 -14.31 5.83 -13.46
C SER A 87 -15.26 7.01 -13.40
N ARG A 88 -15.88 7.31 -14.54
CA ARG A 88 -17.00 8.25 -14.67
C ARG A 88 -18.15 7.58 -15.40
N ASN A 89 -19.32 7.60 -14.77
CA ASN A 89 -20.52 6.99 -15.32
C ASN A 89 -21.60 8.05 -15.60
N ASN A 90 -21.74 8.43 -16.85
CA ASN A 90 -22.73 9.42 -17.28
C ASN A 90 -24.19 8.94 -17.15
N LYS A 91 -24.43 7.61 -17.13
CA LYS A 91 -25.78 7.05 -17.00
C LYS A 91 -26.33 7.20 -15.59
N THR A 92 -25.48 6.98 -14.60
CA THR A 92 -25.84 7.09 -13.19
C THR A 92 -25.53 8.46 -12.61
N ASN A 93 -24.86 9.33 -13.37
CA ASN A 93 -24.36 10.64 -12.94
C ASN A 93 -23.44 10.54 -11.72
N THR A 94 -22.55 9.53 -11.72
CA THR A 94 -21.62 9.25 -10.62
C THR A 94 -20.20 9.06 -11.14
N MET A 95 -19.24 9.22 -10.24
CA MET A 95 -17.84 8.88 -10.48
C MET A 95 -17.27 8.12 -9.28
N GLU A 96 -16.26 7.31 -9.54
CA GLU A 96 -15.52 6.58 -8.51
C GLU A 96 -14.12 7.16 -8.39
N ILE A 97 -13.72 7.41 -7.16
CA ILE A 97 -12.44 8.03 -6.82
C ILE A 97 -11.71 7.10 -5.85
N LEU A 98 -10.49 6.71 -6.20
CA LEU A 98 -9.56 6.12 -5.26
C LEU A 98 -9.07 7.23 -4.32
N PHE A 99 -9.27 7.01 -3.04
CA PHE A 99 -8.77 7.87 -1.96
C PHE A 99 -7.72 7.11 -1.18
N VAL A 100 -6.58 7.73 -0.97
CA VAL A 100 -5.48 7.18 -0.17
C VAL A 100 -5.01 8.27 0.79
N ALA A 101 -4.97 7.96 2.08
CA ALA A 101 -4.49 8.88 3.10
C ALA A 101 -3.52 8.18 4.04
N SER A 102 -2.42 8.84 4.35
CA SER A 102 -1.45 8.41 5.36
C SER A 102 -1.21 9.53 6.35
N LYS A 103 -1.09 9.21 7.64
CA LYS A 103 -0.78 10.23 8.65
C LYS A 103 0.54 10.93 8.32
N LEU A 104 0.57 12.24 8.40
CA LEU A 104 1.78 13.04 8.18
C LEU A 104 2.89 12.66 9.18
N SER A 105 2.53 12.23 10.39
CA SER A 105 3.47 11.70 11.37
C SER A 105 4.24 10.50 10.83
N ASP A 106 3.54 9.54 10.18
CA ASP A 106 4.15 8.34 9.64
C ASP A 106 5.00 8.67 8.40
N VAL A 107 4.46 9.46 7.48
CA VAL A 107 5.19 9.95 6.29
C VAL A 107 6.49 10.64 6.69
N ASN A 108 6.43 11.52 7.69
CA ASN A 108 7.60 12.23 8.21
C ASN A 108 8.58 11.29 8.93
N ALA A 109 8.07 10.31 9.67
CA ALA A 109 8.91 9.34 10.38
C ALA A 109 9.73 8.50 9.38
N TYR A 110 9.11 7.90 8.37
CA TYR A 110 9.82 7.15 7.32
C TYR A 110 10.79 8.03 6.54
N SER A 111 10.37 9.22 6.14
CA SER A 111 11.23 10.18 5.43
C SER A 111 12.44 10.58 6.28
N SER A 112 12.26 10.76 7.60
CA SER A 112 13.33 11.15 8.51
C SER A 112 14.41 10.06 8.66
N ILE A 113 14.02 8.78 8.65
CA ILE A 113 14.95 7.64 8.69
C ILE A 113 15.89 7.69 7.50
N VAL A 114 15.33 7.87 6.32
CA VAL A 114 16.06 7.90 5.04
C VAL A 114 16.97 9.13 4.96
N LYS A 115 16.43 10.31 5.33
CA LYS A 115 17.23 11.55 5.39
C LYS A 115 18.39 11.45 6.37
N LYS A 116 18.18 10.80 7.52
CA LYS A 116 19.25 10.57 8.51
C LYS A 116 20.36 9.64 7.98
N ALA A 117 20.02 8.73 7.07
CA ALA A 117 21.00 7.93 6.35
C ALA A 117 21.77 8.70 5.27
N GLY A 118 21.49 9.99 5.05
CA GLY A 118 22.12 10.83 4.02
C GLY A 118 21.46 10.67 2.64
N LEU A 119 20.27 10.09 2.58
CA LEU A 119 19.54 9.85 1.35
C LEU A 119 18.43 10.90 1.15
N ASN A 120 18.00 11.07 -0.10
CA ASN A 120 16.97 12.01 -0.50
C ASN A 120 15.70 11.23 -0.93
N PRO A 121 14.65 11.19 -0.11
CA PRO A 121 13.39 10.55 -0.51
C PRO A 121 12.67 11.40 -1.57
N VAL A 122 12.59 10.88 -2.79
CA VAL A 122 11.92 11.54 -3.92
C VAL A 122 10.54 10.98 -4.21
N ILE A 123 10.27 9.75 -3.78
CA ILE A 123 8.98 9.07 -3.90
C ILE A 123 8.68 8.39 -2.57
N LEU A 124 7.45 8.52 -2.11
CA LEU A 124 6.88 7.71 -1.04
C LEU A 124 5.55 7.16 -1.54
N ASP A 125 5.39 5.85 -1.50
CA ASP A 125 4.21 5.17 -1.99
C ASP A 125 3.82 4.03 -1.03
N VAL A 126 2.59 3.55 -1.14
CA VAL A 126 2.11 2.43 -0.31
C VAL A 126 2.48 1.11 -0.97
N LYS A 127 2.91 0.13 -0.18
CA LYS A 127 3.45 -1.16 -0.64
C LYS A 127 2.55 -1.88 -1.65
N CYS A 128 1.24 -1.86 -1.48
CA CYS A 128 0.31 -2.49 -2.41
C CYS A 128 0.36 -1.86 -3.81
N PHE A 129 0.50 -0.54 -3.91
CA PHE A 129 0.61 0.15 -5.20
C PHE A 129 1.99 -0.04 -5.83
N THR A 130 3.05 -0.06 -5.04
CA THR A 130 4.40 -0.35 -5.56
C THR A 130 4.48 -1.75 -6.14
N LEU A 131 3.87 -2.75 -5.49
CA LEU A 131 3.78 -4.12 -6.01
C LEU A 131 2.95 -4.18 -7.29
N LYS A 132 1.80 -3.49 -7.33
CA LYS A 132 0.99 -3.39 -8.54
C LYS A 132 1.78 -2.79 -9.69
N ASN A 133 2.47 -1.66 -9.45
CA ASN A 133 3.29 -1.01 -10.46
C ASN A 133 4.43 -1.91 -10.96
N ALA A 134 5.09 -2.64 -10.07
CA ALA A 134 6.12 -3.61 -10.43
C ALA A 134 5.55 -4.74 -11.29
N PHE A 135 4.38 -5.25 -10.93
CA PHE A 135 3.68 -6.28 -11.69
C PHE A 135 3.30 -5.79 -13.09
N ASP A 136 2.67 -4.62 -13.21
CA ASP A 136 2.25 -4.03 -14.49
C ASP A 136 3.45 -3.79 -15.43
N ASN A 137 4.60 -3.41 -14.87
CA ASN A 137 5.83 -3.20 -15.65
C ASN A 137 6.51 -4.51 -16.06
N SER A 138 6.39 -5.55 -15.25
CA SER A 138 7.04 -6.84 -15.49
C SER A 138 6.23 -7.75 -16.41
N PHE A 139 4.93 -7.64 -16.37
CA PHE A 139 4.00 -8.46 -17.16
C PHE A 139 3.21 -7.57 -18.11
N LYS A 140 3.32 -7.78 -19.41
CA LYS A 140 2.48 -7.12 -20.41
C LYS A 140 1.09 -7.72 -20.37
N ILE A 141 0.25 -7.22 -19.46
CA ILE A 141 -1.13 -7.69 -19.32
C ILE A 141 -2.02 -6.82 -20.21
N GLU A 142 -2.90 -7.46 -20.96
CA GLU A 142 -3.93 -6.74 -21.70
C GLU A 142 -4.82 -5.94 -20.73
N ASN A 143 -5.06 -4.67 -21.05
CA ASN A 143 -5.78 -3.69 -20.19
C ASN A 143 -7.20 -4.08 -19.76
N LYS A 144 -7.69 -5.24 -20.15
CA LYS A 144 -9.04 -5.75 -19.81
C LYS A 144 -9.01 -7.05 -18.99
N ALA A 145 -7.85 -7.56 -18.64
CA ALA A 145 -7.78 -8.77 -17.83
C ALA A 145 -7.97 -8.43 -16.36
N ASN A 146 -8.91 -9.09 -15.71
CA ASN A 146 -9.02 -9.06 -14.26
C ASN A 146 -7.81 -9.75 -13.65
N ASN A 147 -7.07 -9.06 -12.83
CA ASN A 147 -5.87 -9.58 -12.20
C ASN A 147 -6.00 -9.52 -10.69
N ALA A 148 -5.41 -10.49 -10.02
CA ALA A 148 -5.28 -10.49 -8.59
C ALA A 148 -3.82 -10.67 -8.19
N LEU A 149 -3.36 -9.87 -7.24
CA LEU A 149 -2.03 -9.96 -6.63
C LEU A 149 -2.22 -10.37 -5.17
N LEU A 150 -1.62 -11.49 -4.80
CA LEU A 150 -1.64 -12.00 -3.45
C LEU A 150 -0.27 -11.78 -2.82
N GLU A 151 -0.22 -10.97 -1.77
CA GLU A 151 0.96 -10.80 -0.92
C GLU A 151 0.81 -11.70 0.31
N ILE A 152 1.80 -12.57 0.52
CA ILE A 152 1.92 -13.39 1.73
C ILE A 152 3.30 -13.12 2.30
N GLY A 153 3.35 -12.36 3.37
CA GLY A 153 4.57 -11.98 4.05
C GLY A 153 4.52 -12.25 5.55
N SER A 154 5.62 -12.01 6.22
CA SER A 154 5.68 -12.14 7.69
C SER A 154 4.82 -11.09 8.41
N GLU A 155 4.66 -9.91 7.80
CA GLU A 155 3.97 -8.77 8.40
C GLU A 155 2.68 -8.42 7.65
N ASP A 156 2.78 -8.21 6.34
CA ASP A 156 1.66 -7.80 5.50
C ASP A 156 1.10 -8.99 4.72
N ASN A 157 -0.20 -9.16 4.79
CA ASN A 157 -0.91 -10.18 4.03
C ASN A 157 -2.17 -9.54 3.46
N TYR A 158 -2.22 -9.38 2.16
CA TYR A 158 -3.35 -8.75 1.49
C TYR A 158 -3.52 -9.27 0.06
N LEU A 159 -4.74 -9.12 -0.43
CA LEU A 159 -5.10 -9.39 -1.80
C LEU A 159 -5.47 -8.07 -2.48
N ILE A 160 -4.85 -7.80 -3.64
CA ILE A 160 -5.23 -6.72 -4.53
C ILE A 160 -5.96 -7.33 -5.70
N ILE A 161 -7.21 -6.97 -5.91
CA ILE A 161 -7.99 -7.32 -7.10
C ILE A 161 -8.12 -6.07 -7.95
N VAL A 162 -7.71 -6.13 -9.20
CA VAL A 162 -7.91 -5.05 -10.16
C VAL A 162 -9.02 -5.47 -11.12
N HIS A 163 -10.16 -4.79 -11.01
CA HIS A 163 -11.32 -4.99 -11.87
C HIS A 163 -11.70 -3.65 -12.48
N ASP A 164 -11.75 -3.56 -13.81
CA ASP A 164 -12.03 -2.33 -14.55
C ASP A 164 -11.20 -1.11 -14.06
N ASN A 165 -9.90 -1.33 -13.81
CA ASN A 165 -8.97 -0.36 -13.21
C ASN A 165 -9.25 0.03 -11.75
N ILE A 166 -10.25 -0.54 -11.11
CA ILE A 166 -10.55 -0.29 -9.70
C ILE A 166 -9.72 -1.23 -8.84
N PRO A 167 -8.78 -0.74 -8.03
CA PRO A 167 -8.07 -1.57 -7.08
C PRO A 167 -8.94 -1.82 -5.85
N ILE A 168 -9.26 -3.06 -5.59
CA ILE A 168 -9.91 -3.52 -4.35
C ILE A 168 -8.83 -4.19 -3.52
N ILE A 169 -8.57 -3.65 -2.33
CA ILE A 169 -7.55 -4.18 -1.43
C ILE A 169 -8.26 -4.74 -0.21
N THR A 170 -7.98 -5.99 0.11
CA THR A 170 -8.51 -6.66 1.28
C THR A 170 -7.40 -7.33 2.07
N ASP A 171 -7.43 -7.14 3.39
CA ASP A 171 -6.50 -7.80 4.29
C ASP A 171 -6.80 -9.30 4.37
N ILE A 172 -5.74 -10.08 4.47
CA ILE A 172 -5.83 -11.51 4.75
C ILE A 172 -5.37 -11.73 6.18
N PHE A 173 -6.29 -12.13 7.04
CA PHE A 173 -5.98 -12.40 8.44
C PHE A 173 -5.27 -13.74 8.59
N LEU A 174 -4.03 -13.69 9.09
CA LEU A 174 -3.22 -14.84 9.46
C LEU A 174 -3.09 -14.94 10.99
N ARG A 175 -3.31 -16.13 11.53
CA ARG A 175 -2.98 -16.38 12.94
C ARG A 175 -1.45 -16.41 13.12
N PRO A 176 -0.93 -16.08 14.30
CA PRO A 176 0.52 -16.06 14.54
C PRO A 176 1.23 -17.35 14.14
N ASN A 177 0.67 -18.53 14.53
CA ASN A 177 1.24 -19.84 14.18
C ASN A 177 1.22 -20.11 12.66
N GLU A 178 0.30 -19.53 11.92
CA GLU A 178 0.22 -19.66 10.47
C GLU A 178 1.27 -18.81 9.78
N LYS A 179 1.53 -17.61 10.30
CA LYS A 179 2.63 -16.75 9.85
C LYS A 179 3.97 -17.43 10.03
N ASP A 180 4.18 -18.07 11.19
CA ASP A 180 5.41 -18.82 11.48
C ASP A 180 5.60 -19.99 10.52
N LEU A 181 4.54 -20.74 10.25
CA LEU A 181 4.58 -21.87 9.29
C LEU A 181 4.88 -21.39 7.87
N LEU A 182 4.25 -20.30 7.43
CA LEU A 182 4.50 -19.74 6.10
C LEU A 182 5.90 -19.13 5.99
N GLY A 183 6.42 -18.53 7.08
CA GLY A 183 7.78 -17.98 7.13
C GLY A 183 8.88 -19.04 7.08
N GLN A 184 8.55 -20.29 7.46
CA GLN A 184 9.44 -21.48 7.39
C GLN A 184 9.29 -22.25 6.08
N PHE A 185 8.39 -21.82 5.20
CA PHE A 185 8.12 -22.52 3.94
C PHE A 185 9.30 -22.37 2.97
N ASP A 186 9.99 -23.47 2.73
CA ASP A 186 11.14 -23.61 1.83
C ASP A 186 10.77 -24.09 0.40
N GLY A 187 9.48 -24.08 0.07
CA GLY A 187 8.95 -24.60 -1.19
C GLY A 187 8.58 -26.09 -1.16
N ASN A 188 8.79 -26.79 -0.06
CA ASN A 188 8.47 -28.21 0.07
C ASN A 188 7.15 -28.42 0.86
N ILE A 189 6.06 -28.78 0.16
CA ILE A 189 4.70 -28.96 0.73
C ILE A 189 4.55 -30.34 1.42
N GLN A 190 5.59 -31.03 1.80
CA GLN A 190 5.48 -32.35 2.42
C GLN A 190 5.08 -32.30 3.91
N ASN A 191 4.98 -31.12 4.52
CA ASN A 191 4.51 -31.00 5.88
C ASN A 191 2.99 -30.81 5.90
N THR A 192 2.28 -31.77 6.53
CA THR A 192 0.81 -31.79 6.64
C THR A 192 0.23 -30.52 7.25
N ASP A 193 0.96 -29.86 8.16
CA ASP A 193 0.53 -28.62 8.79
C ASP A 193 0.58 -27.44 7.81
N THR A 194 1.64 -27.35 7.02
CA THR A 194 1.78 -26.34 5.96
C THR A 194 0.71 -26.51 4.89
N GLU A 195 0.41 -27.76 4.47
CA GLU A 195 -0.65 -28.04 3.51
C GLU A 195 -2.02 -27.58 4.03
N SER A 196 -2.33 -27.83 5.29
CA SER A 196 -3.61 -27.44 5.90
C SER A 196 -3.78 -25.93 5.94
N VAL A 197 -2.70 -25.18 6.23
CA VAL A 197 -2.66 -23.71 6.23
C VAL A 197 -2.88 -23.19 4.82
N VAL A 198 -2.13 -23.68 3.83
CA VAL A 198 -2.27 -23.27 2.42
C VAL A 198 -3.68 -23.55 1.90
N ARG A 199 -4.24 -24.74 2.18
CA ARG A 199 -5.63 -25.08 1.78
C ARG A 199 -6.63 -24.11 2.37
N ARG A 200 -6.51 -23.71 3.63
CA ARG A 200 -7.41 -22.77 4.30
C ARG A 200 -7.34 -21.39 3.66
N TYR A 201 -6.16 -20.97 3.18
CA TYR A 201 -5.99 -19.73 2.43
C TYR A 201 -6.63 -19.78 1.06
N CYS A 202 -6.52 -20.88 0.36
CA CYS A 202 -7.06 -21.03 -0.98
C CYS A 202 -8.59 -21.18 -0.98
N MET A 203 -9.21 -21.59 0.14
CA MET A 203 -10.66 -21.79 0.20
C MET A 203 -11.49 -20.49 0.04
N PRO A 204 -11.14 -19.37 0.68
CA PRO A 204 -11.87 -18.11 0.49
C PRO A 204 -11.65 -17.45 -0.88
N LEU A 205 -10.66 -17.90 -1.64
CA LEU A 205 -10.34 -17.36 -2.96
C LEU A 205 -11.07 -18.07 -4.11
N LYS A 206 -11.90 -19.06 -3.81
CA LYS A 206 -12.80 -19.74 -4.75
C LYS A 206 -14.15 -19.06 -4.81
#